data_03ab919907449ae93c55ecc437809e7a
#
_entry.id   03ab919907449ae93c55ecc437809e7a
#
_cell.length_a   1.000
_cell.length_b   1.000
_cell.length_c   1.000
_cell.angle_alpha   90.00
_cell.angle_beta   90.00
_cell.angle_gamma   90.00
#
_symmetry.space_group_name_H-M   'P 1'
#
loop_
_entity.id
_entity.type
_entity.pdbx_description
1 polymer ?
#
loop_
_entity_poly.entity_id
_entity_poly.type
_entity_poly.pdbx_seq_one_letter_code
_entity_poly.pdbx_strand_id
1 'polypeptide(L)'
;HVRDLIPLMAEQKILPYLDIPFQHAHPETLKRMARPAAASRTLNEIEQWRKICPDITLRSTFIVGYPGETEEEFTFLLDWLEEAQLDRVGCFQYENVDGARSNLLSNQVPSDVKQDRWERFMSKANEISSAKLRQKVGTTVKVIVDLVDEDSATVSYTHLRAHET
;
A
#
# COMPACT_ATOMS: atom_id res chain seq x y z
N HIS A 1 10.90 -4.78 16.52
CA HIS A 1 9.93 -3.78 16.02
C HIS A 1 10.35 -3.28 14.63
N VAL A 2 9.39 -2.79 13.81
CA VAL A 2 9.71 -2.22 12.47
C VAL A 2 10.81 -1.17 12.55
N ARG A 3 10.79 -0.30 13.55
CA ARG A 3 11.78 0.75 13.75
C ARG A 3 13.22 0.23 13.87
N ASP A 4 13.41 -1.00 14.35
CA ASP A 4 14.73 -1.60 14.52
C ASP A 4 15.28 -2.15 13.19
N LEU A 5 14.41 -2.40 12.21
CA LEU A 5 14.78 -2.90 10.88
C LEU A 5 15.25 -1.78 9.94
N ILE A 6 14.70 -0.57 10.08
CA ILE A 6 15.00 0.53 9.15
C ILE A 6 16.50 0.90 9.11
N PRO A 7 17.22 1.00 10.25
CA PRO A 7 18.67 1.22 10.23
C PRO A 7 19.43 0.10 9.51
N LEU A 8 19.02 -1.16 9.70
CA LEU A 8 19.65 -2.30 9.02
C LEU A 8 19.44 -2.26 7.50
N MET A 9 18.30 -1.75 7.04
CA MET A 9 18.03 -1.49 5.63
C MET A 9 18.95 -0.38 5.08
N ALA A 10 19.10 0.71 5.82
CA ALA A 10 20.00 1.82 5.46
C ALA A 10 21.47 1.38 5.39
N GLU A 11 21.88 0.47 6.26
CA GLU A 11 23.23 -0.14 6.28
C GLU A 11 23.39 -1.27 5.23
N GLN A 12 22.37 -1.53 4.39
CA GLN A 12 22.34 -2.60 3.40
C GLN A 12 22.55 -4.02 3.96
N LYS A 13 22.32 -4.22 5.26
CA LYS A 13 22.36 -5.55 5.91
C LYS A 13 21.15 -6.41 5.55
N ILE A 14 20.03 -5.76 5.27
CA ILE A 14 18.80 -6.36 4.74
C ILE A 14 18.27 -5.48 3.60
N LEU A 15 17.43 -6.06 2.73
CA LEU A 15 16.86 -5.32 1.60
C LEU A 15 15.97 -4.16 2.10
N PRO A 16 16.03 -2.98 1.45
CA PRO A 16 15.23 -1.81 1.80
C PRO A 16 13.79 -1.96 1.30
N TYR A 17 13.10 -2.99 1.76
CA TYR A 17 11.73 -3.35 1.39
C TYR A 17 10.91 -3.67 2.63
N LEU A 18 9.74 -3.06 2.74
CA LEU A 18 8.84 -3.22 3.87
C LEU A 18 7.41 -3.39 3.38
N ASP A 19 6.79 -4.52 3.72
CA ASP A 19 5.37 -4.80 3.46
C ASP A 19 4.59 -4.76 4.77
N ILE A 20 3.73 -3.75 4.93
CA ILE A 20 2.90 -3.56 6.13
C ILE A 20 1.45 -3.36 5.70
N PRO A 21 0.52 -4.26 6.06
CA PRO A 21 -0.89 -4.09 5.75
C PRO A 21 -1.54 -3.03 6.65
N PHE A 22 -1.68 -1.81 6.16
CA PHE A 22 -2.34 -0.71 6.90
C PHE A 22 -3.85 -0.92 6.99
N GLN A 23 -4.44 -1.60 6.02
CA GLN A 23 -5.87 -1.94 5.90
C GLN A 23 -6.76 -0.74 5.59
N HIS A 24 -6.59 0.39 6.25
CA HIS A 24 -7.26 1.66 6.03
C HIS A 24 -6.42 2.81 6.62
N ALA A 25 -6.81 4.06 6.37
CA ALA A 25 -6.16 5.23 6.94
C ALA A 25 -7.06 6.01 7.90
N HIS A 26 -8.39 5.99 7.69
CA HIS A 26 -9.31 6.78 8.50
C HIS A 26 -9.45 6.20 9.92
N PRO A 27 -9.33 7.02 10.99
CA PRO A 27 -9.34 6.55 12.37
C PRO A 27 -10.59 5.76 12.76
N GLU A 28 -11.77 6.22 12.36
CA GLU A 28 -13.03 5.55 12.75
C GLU A 28 -13.19 4.20 12.02
N THR A 29 -12.76 4.09 10.76
CA THR A 29 -12.75 2.81 10.04
C THR A 29 -11.77 1.83 10.69
N LEU A 30 -10.56 2.28 11.02
CA LEU A 30 -9.56 1.47 11.73
C LEU A 30 -10.06 1.01 13.11
N LYS A 31 -10.78 1.86 13.80
CA LYS A 31 -11.41 1.51 15.09
C LYS A 31 -12.48 0.42 14.91
N ARG A 32 -13.33 0.52 13.88
CA ARG A 32 -14.30 -0.53 13.54
C ARG A 32 -13.63 -1.85 13.14
N MET A 33 -12.47 -1.78 12.51
CA MET A 33 -11.62 -2.95 12.18
C MET A 33 -10.87 -3.52 13.39
N ALA A 34 -11.11 -3.01 14.61
CA ALA A 34 -10.38 -3.35 15.83
C ALA A 34 -8.86 -3.15 15.70
N ARG A 35 -8.44 -2.15 14.93
CA ARG A 35 -7.03 -1.77 14.75
C ARG A 35 -6.76 -0.42 15.41
N PRO A 36 -5.57 -0.22 16.00
CA PRO A 36 -5.22 1.08 16.58
C PRO A 36 -5.32 2.19 15.55
N ALA A 37 -6.15 3.18 15.81
CA ALA A 37 -6.25 4.37 14.96
C ALA A 37 -4.98 5.20 15.10
N ALA A 38 -4.16 5.22 14.06
CA ALA A 38 -2.87 5.90 14.06
C ALA A 38 -2.54 6.54 12.70
N ALA A 39 -3.56 6.97 11.93
CA ALA A 39 -3.36 7.47 10.57
C ALA A 39 -2.29 8.58 10.50
N SER A 40 -2.38 9.61 11.32
CA SER A 40 -1.41 10.71 11.39
C SER A 40 -0.03 10.22 11.86
N ARG A 41 0.02 9.27 12.79
CA ARG A 41 1.26 8.68 13.25
C ARG A 41 1.94 7.85 12.16
N THR A 42 1.15 7.15 11.34
CA THR A 42 1.67 6.31 10.25
C THR A 42 2.36 7.14 9.17
N LEU A 43 1.80 8.29 8.77
CA LEU A 43 2.47 9.21 7.85
C LEU A 43 3.80 9.70 8.41
N ASN A 44 3.82 10.15 9.66
CA ASN A 44 5.06 10.56 10.33
C ASN A 44 6.08 9.41 10.41
N GLU A 45 5.64 8.18 10.67
CA GLU A 45 6.52 7.01 10.68
C GLU A 45 7.11 6.75 9.29
N ILE A 46 6.30 6.79 8.22
CA ILE A 46 6.75 6.65 6.82
C ILE A 46 7.80 7.73 6.49
N GLU A 47 7.55 8.97 6.88
CA GLU A 47 8.50 10.07 6.69
C GLU A 47 9.83 9.81 7.41
N GLN A 48 9.77 9.35 8.67
CA GLN A 48 10.98 9.01 9.43
C GLN A 48 11.74 7.83 8.80
N TRP A 49 11.04 6.81 8.32
CA TRP A 49 11.68 5.69 7.64
C TRP A 49 12.42 6.14 6.38
N ARG A 50 11.81 7.01 5.58
CA ARG A 50 12.45 7.59 4.38
C ARG A 50 13.63 8.51 4.71
N LYS A 51 13.60 9.21 5.84
CA LYS A 51 14.76 9.99 6.30
C LYS A 51 15.96 9.12 6.68
N ILE A 52 15.70 7.95 7.27
CA ILE A 52 16.76 7.00 7.67
C ILE A 52 17.20 6.15 6.47
N CYS A 53 16.27 5.69 5.66
CA CYS A 53 16.52 4.83 4.50
C CYS A 53 15.78 5.42 3.27
N PRO A 54 16.41 6.35 2.50
CA PRO A 54 15.77 7.02 1.37
C PRO A 54 15.31 6.08 0.25
N ASP A 55 16.02 4.96 0.07
CA ASP A 55 15.73 3.96 -0.96
C ASP A 55 14.68 2.93 -0.53
N ILE A 56 14.06 3.11 0.64
CA ILE A 56 13.06 2.14 1.13
C ILE A 56 11.87 2.03 0.19
N THR A 57 11.56 0.80 -0.19
CA THR A 57 10.35 0.47 -0.94
C THR A 57 9.25 0.06 0.04
N LEU A 58 8.12 0.75 0.00
CA LEU A 58 6.98 0.53 0.87
C LEU A 58 5.82 -0.09 0.10
N ARG A 59 5.40 -1.28 0.54
CA ARG A 59 4.20 -1.95 0.07
C ARG A 59 3.16 -2.01 1.18
N SER A 60 1.88 -1.92 0.80
CA SER A 60 0.78 -2.07 1.74
C SER A 60 -0.45 -2.69 1.08
N THR A 61 -1.37 -3.14 1.92
CA THR A 61 -2.67 -3.67 1.53
C THR A 61 -3.78 -2.92 2.26
N PHE A 62 -4.86 -2.63 1.52
CA PHE A 62 -6.02 -1.89 1.99
C PHE A 62 -7.31 -2.66 1.75
N ILE A 63 -8.35 -2.31 2.49
CA ILE A 63 -9.71 -2.83 2.34
C ILE A 63 -10.64 -1.63 2.21
N VAL A 64 -11.47 -1.62 1.17
CA VAL A 64 -12.52 -0.62 0.97
C VAL A 64 -13.90 -1.26 1.11
N GLY A 65 -14.89 -0.45 1.46
CA GLY A 65 -16.26 -0.92 1.66
C GLY A 65 -16.45 -1.71 2.95
N TYR A 66 -15.60 -1.46 3.96
CA TYR A 66 -15.81 -2.03 5.29
C TYR A 66 -17.15 -1.55 5.89
N PRO A 67 -17.90 -2.39 6.64
CA PRO A 67 -19.18 -1.98 7.23
C PRO A 67 -19.11 -0.63 7.97
N GLY A 68 -19.98 0.28 7.59
CA GLY A 68 -20.04 1.64 8.13
C GLY A 68 -19.03 2.63 7.54
N GLU A 69 -18.23 2.25 6.55
CA GLU A 69 -17.35 3.18 5.85
C GLU A 69 -18.19 4.20 5.07
N THR A 70 -17.99 5.49 5.35
CA THR A 70 -18.66 6.58 4.64
C THR A 70 -17.86 7.07 3.44
N GLU A 71 -18.46 7.91 2.61
CA GLU A 71 -17.75 8.50 1.48
C GLU A 71 -16.64 9.46 1.93
N GLU A 72 -16.86 10.18 3.03
CA GLU A 72 -15.84 11.06 3.62
C GLU A 72 -14.65 10.26 4.14
N GLU A 73 -14.88 9.10 4.77
CA GLU A 73 -13.82 8.23 5.25
C GLU A 73 -13.03 7.61 4.10
N PHE A 74 -13.70 7.26 3.02
CA PHE A 74 -13.05 6.78 1.81
C PHE A 74 -12.24 7.89 1.09
N THR A 75 -12.79 9.11 0.98
CA THR A 75 -12.06 10.25 0.43
C THR A 75 -10.80 10.56 1.25
N PHE A 76 -10.91 10.53 2.58
CA PHE A 76 -9.75 10.65 3.46
C PHE A 76 -8.68 9.59 3.16
N LEU A 77 -9.09 8.35 2.86
CA LEU A 77 -8.14 7.28 2.48
C LEU A 77 -7.40 7.62 1.17
N LEU A 78 -8.07 8.18 0.17
CA LEU A 78 -7.45 8.60 -1.09
C LEU A 78 -6.45 9.75 -0.88
N ASP A 79 -6.81 10.75 -0.07
CA ASP A 79 -5.92 11.87 0.27
C ASP A 79 -4.69 11.39 1.04
N TRP A 80 -4.90 10.47 1.99
CA TRP A 80 -3.83 9.82 2.73
C TRP A 80 -2.89 9.04 1.80
N LEU A 81 -3.42 8.32 0.82
CA LEU A 81 -2.63 7.57 -0.16
C LEU A 81 -1.74 8.50 -1.00
N GLU A 82 -2.30 9.65 -1.41
CA GLU A 82 -1.57 10.71 -2.11
C GLU A 82 -0.40 11.23 -1.27
N GLU A 83 -0.62 11.49 0.02
CA GLU A 83 0.42 11.98 0.92
C GLU A 83 1.47 10.91 1.24
N ALA A 84 1.02 9.67 1.48
CA ALA A 84 1.91 8.56 1.86
C ALA A 84 2.87 8.15 0.74
N GLN A 85 2.50 8.35 -0.54
CA GLN A 85 3.35 8.04 -1.70
C GLN A 85 3.96 6.62 -1.62
N LEU A 86 3.11 5.61 -1.35
CA LEU A 86 3.56 4.22 -1.28
C LEU A 86 3.99 3.72 -2.67
N ASP A 87 4.96 2.80 -2.70
CA ASP A 87 5.53 2.30 -3.96
C ASP A 87 4.62 1.26 -4.62
N ARG A 88 3.99 0.42 -3.79
CA ARG A 88 3.04 -0.58 -4.24
C ARG A 88 1.91 -0.72 -3.24
N VAL A 89 0.69 -0.79 -3.74
CA VAL A 89 -0.48 -1.05 -2.90
C VAL A 89 -1.38 -2.09 -3.56
N GLY A 90 -1.96 -2.97 -2.73
CA GLY A 90 -3.08 -3.81 -3.09
C GLY A 90 -4.34 -3.30 -2.41
N CYS A 91 -5.49 -3.47 -3.06
CA CYS A 91 -6.78 -3.14 -2.49
C CYS A 91 -7.75 -4.30 -2.67
N PHE A 92 -8.45 -4.63 -1.60
CA PHE A 92 -9.54 -5.61 -1.60
C PHE A 92 -10.85 -4.92 -1.26
N GLN A 93 -11.92 -5.38 -1.86
CA GLN A 93 -13.27 -5.07 -1.38
C GLN A 93 -13.54 -5.89 -0.12
N TYR A 94 -14.21 -5.28 0.85
CA TYR A 94 -14.67 -6.04 2.02
C TYR A 94 -15.65 -7.14 1.61
N GLU A 95 -15.36 -8.34 2.03
CA GLU A 95 -16.23 -9.51 1.88
C GLU A 95 -16.66 -10.05 3.24
N ASN A 96 -17.90 -10.52 3.31
CA ASN A 96 -18.41 -11.20 4.49
C ASN A 96 -17.80 -12.60 4.57
N VAL A 97 -17.14 -12.89 5.68
CA VAL A 97 -16.59 -14.22 5.98
C VAL A 97 -17.39 -14.84 7.12
N ASP A 98 -17.79 -16.09 6.97
CA ASP A 98 -18.56 -16.80 7.97
C ASP A 98 -17.89 -16.76 9.34
N GLY A 99 -18.67 -16.43 10.37
CA GLY A 99 -18.18 -16.29 11.74
C GLY A 99 -17.47 -14.97 12.07
N ALA A 100 -17.24 -14.08 11.08
CA ALA A 100 -16.62 -12.80 11.35
C ALA A 100 -17.56 -11.85 12.10
N ARG A 101 -17.04 -11.19 13.16
CA ARG A 101 -17.80 -10.20 13.94
C ARG A 101 -18.26 -9.00 13.10
N SER A 102 -17.50 -8.67 12.05
CA SER A 102 -17.81 -7.59 11.12
C SER A 102 -19.12 -7.79 10.37
N ASN A 103 -19.59 -9.04 10.22
CA ASN A 103 -20.89 -9.33 9.60
C ASN A 103 -22.08 -8.86 10.44
N LEU A 104 -21.87 -8.67 11.76
CA LEU A 104 -22.87 -8.18 12.69
C LEU A 104 -22.95 -6.65 12.75
N LEU A 105 -22.02 -5.97 12.08
CA LEU A 105 -22.05 -4.51 12.02
C LEU A 105 -23.19 -4.05 11.12
N SER A 106 -23.92 -3.02 11.60
CA SER A 106 -24.89 -2.31 10.78
C SER A 106 -24.20 -1.52 9.66
N ASN A 107 -24.99 -1.04 8.70
CA ASN A 107 -24.51 -0.20 7.60
C ASN A 107 -23.51 -0.92 6.68
N GLN A 108 -23.87 -2.13 6.26
CA GLN A 108 -23.13 -2.82 5.20
C GLN A 108 -23.09 -1.97 3.94
N VAL A 109 -21.90 -1.82 3.35
CA VAL A 109 -21.72 -1.05 2.12
C VAL A 109 -22.24 -1.86 0.94
N PRO A 110 -23.08 -1.29 0.04
CA PRO A 110 -23.55 -1.99 -1.16
C PRO A 110 -22.42 -2.41 -2.09
N SER A 111 -22.61 -3.48 -2.86
CA SER A 111 -21.57 -4.05 -3.71
C SER A 111 -21.11 -3.13 -4.84
N ASP A 112 -22.03 -2.36 -5.42
CA ASP A 112 -21.75 -1.35 -6.43
C ASP A 112 -20.88 -0.20 -5.88
N VAL A 113 -21.15 0.24 -4.63
CA VAL A 113 -20.33 1.24 -3.94
C VAL A 113 -18.93 0.69 -3.61
N LYS A 114 -18.83 -0.59 -3.19
CA LYS A 114 -17.52 -1.24 -2.98
C LYS A 114 -16.71 -1.29 -4.27
N GLN A 115 -17.36 -1.63 -5.39
CA GLN A 115 -16.72 -1.69 -6.70
C GLN A 115 -16.23 -0.31 -7.14
N ASP A 116 -17.07 0.73 -7.05
CA ASP A 116 -16.69 2.12 -7.34
C ASP A 116 -15.48 2.58 -6.51
N ARG A 117 -15.52 2.35 -5.20
CA ARG A 117 -14.41 2.71 -4.31
C ARG A 117 -13.13 1.96 -4.65
N TRP A 118 -13.23 0.69 -4.97
CA TRP A 118 -12.08 -0.11 -5.39
C TRP A 118 -11.46 0.43 -6.68
N GLU A 119 -12.27 0.76 -7.69
CA GLU A 119 -11.80 1.32 -8.95
C GLU A 119 -11.11 2.67 -8.76
N ARG A 120 -11.71 3.56 -7.98
CA ARG A 120 -11.13 4.88 -7.64
C ARG A 120 -9.83 4.74 -6.86
N PHE A 121 -9.78 3.82 -5.90
CA PHE A 121 -8.56 3.52 -5.15
C PHE A 121 -7.46 3.01 -6.07
N MET A 122 -7.74 2.02 -6.91
CA MET A 122 -6.75 1.45 -7.82
C MET A 122 -6.29 2.44 -8.88
N SER A 123 -7.17 3.31 -9.37
CA SER A 123 -6.80 4.41 -10.26
C SER A 123 -5.79 5.35 -9.62
N LYS A 124 -6.06 5.81 -8.39
CA LYS A 124 -5.13 6.65 -7.60
C LYS A 124 -3.80 5.94 -7.34
N ALA A 125 -3.84 4.69 -6.95
CA ALA A 125 -2.66 3.86 -6.70
C ALA A 125 -1.77 3.71 -7.95
N ASN A 126 -2.39 3.48 -9.11
CA ASN A 126 -1.68 3.37 -10.38
C ASN A 126 -1.06 4.71 -10.81
N GLU A 127 -1.76 5.82 -10.60
CA GLU A 127 -1.23 7.17 -10.84
C GLU A 127 0.05 7.42 -10.04
N ILE A 128 0.00 7.20 -8.73
CA ILE A 128 1.16 7.37 -7.82
C ILE A 128 2.31 6.43 -8.26
N SER A 129 2.02 5.16 -8.47
CA SER A 129 3.02 4.17 -8.87
C SER A 129 3.69 4.55 -10.21
N SER A 130 2.90 4.97 -11.20
CA SER A 130 3.40 5.41 -12.50
C SER A 130 4.27 6.66 -12.39
N ALA A 131 3.88 7.63 -11.57
CA ALA A 131 4.68 8.83 -11.32
C ALA A 131 6.04 8.48 -10.69
N LYS A 132 6.06 7.58 -9.71
CA LYS A 132 7.31 7.11 -9.08
C LYS A 132 8.19 6.32 -10.04
N LEU A 133 7.62 5.48 -10.90
CA LEU A 133 8.37 4.73 -11.90
C LEU A 133 9.00 5.66 -12.95
N ARG A 134 8.28 6.70 -13.39
CA ARG A 134 8.84 7.69 -14.32
C ARG A 134 10.08 8.40 -13.76
N GLN A 135 10.15 8.62 -12.45
CA GLN A 135 11.33 9.23 -11.80
C GLN A 135 12.56 8.31 -11.87
N LYS A 136 12.37 7.01 -12.07
CA LYS A 136 13.48 6.04 -12.21
C LYS A 136 13.99 5.93 -13.65
N VAL A 137 13.30 6.47 -14.64
CA VAL A 137 13.73 6.45 -16.04
C VAL A 137 15.08 7.17 -16.18
N GLY A 138 16.04 6.54 -16.84
CA GLY A 138 17.39 7.07 -16.99
C GLY A 138 18.32 6.80 -15.80
N THR A 139 17.86 6.11 -14.76
CA THR A 139 18.73 5.67 -13.65
C THR A 139 19.23 4.24 -13.87
N THR A 140 20.38 3.92 -13.31
CA THR A 140 20.91 2.54 -13.28
C THR A 140 20.51 1.90 -11.95
N VAL A 141 19.86 0.73 -12.02
CA VAL A 141 19.42 -0.01 -10.83
C VAL A 141 19.99 -1.43 -10.85
N LYS A 142 20.27 -1.97 -9.67
CA LYS A 142 20.70 -3.36 -9.50
C LYS A 142 19.48 -4.27 -9.48
N VAL A 143 19.45 -5.27 -10.34
CA VAL A 143 18.31 -6.20 -10.47
C VAL A 143 18.77 -7.64 -10.31
N ILE A 144 17.83 -8.52 -9.99
CA ILE A 144 17.98 -9.97 -10.11
C ILE A 144 17.28 -10.37 -11.40
N VAL A 145 17.95 -11.10 -12.25
CA VAL A 145 17.36 -11.67 -13.47
C VAL A 145 16.64 -12.96 -13.07
N ASP A 146 15.31 -12.98 -13.24
CA ASP A 146 14.48 -14.12 -12.89
C ASP A 146 14.32 -15.10 -14.06
N LEU A 147 14.18 -14.57 -15.27
CA LEU A 147 13.99 -15.35 -16.50
C LEU A 147 14.61 -14.61 -17.68
N VAL A 148 15.17 -15.36 -18.60
CA VAL A 148 15.70 -14.84 -19.88
C VAL A 148 15.07 -15.65 -21.02
N ASP A 149 14.49 -14.94 -21.98
CA ASP A 149 14.03 -15.46 -23.26
C ASP A 149 14.96 -15.00 -24.38
N GLU A 150 14.69 -15.40 -25.64
CA GLU A 150 15.51 -15.00 -26.80
C GLU A 150 15.52 -13.47 -26.99
N ASP A 151 14.42 -12.77 -26.68
CA ASP A 151 14.23 -11.36 -26.95
C ASP A 151 14.00 -10.50 -25.69
N SER A 152 13.90 -11.11 -24.51
CA SER A 152 13.55 -10.40 -23.28
C SER A 152 14.17 -10.98 -22.02
N ALA A 153 14.21 -10.18 -20.96
CA ALA A 153 14.56 -10.65 -19.63
C ALA A 153 13.56 -10.13 -18.60
N THR A 154 13.00 -11.03 -17.81
CA THR A 154 12.20 -10.66 -16.63
C THR A 154 13.14 -10.44 -15.46
N VAL A 155 13.03 -9.28 -14.82
CA VAL A 155 13.91 -8.90 -13.71
C VAL A 155 13.10 -8.49 -12.48
N SER A 156 13.69 -8.69 -11.32
CA SER A 156 13.19 -8.19 -10.04
C SER A 156 14.11 -7.11 -9.49
N TYR A 157 13.50 -5.98 -9.10
CA TYR A 157 14.16 -4.91 -8.37
C TYR A 157 13.47 -4.73 -7.03
N THR A 158 14.20 -4.85 -5.92
CA THR A 158 13.66 -4.78 -4.55
C THR A 158 12.35 -5.58 -4.38
N HIS A 159 12.34 -6.85 -4.88
CA HIS A 159 11.18 -7.77 -4.90
C HIS A 159 9.95 -7.27 -5.70
N LEU A 160 10.09 -6.25 -6.50
CA LEU A 160 9.06 -5.79 -7.42
C LEU A 160 9.36 -6.37 -8.81
N ARG A 161 8.49 -7.24 -9.32
CA ARG A 161 8.53 -7.62 -10.72
C ARG A 161 8.21 -6.41 -11.58
N ALA A 162 9.13 -6.01 -12.43
CA ALA A 162 8.85 -5.15 -13.56
C ALA A 162 8.44 -6.04 -14.73
N HIS A 163 7.23 -5.90 -15.24
CA HIS A 163 6.89 -6.39 -16.58
C HIS A 163 7.29 -5.27 -17.53
N GLU A 164 8.37 -5.45 -18.24
CA GLU A 164 8.66 -4.65 -19.43
C GLU A 164 7.89 -5.28 -20.60
N THR A 165 7.00 -4.48 -21.19
CA THR A 165 6.42 -4.71 -22.51
C THR A 165 7.24 -3.96 -23.54
#